data_e808d408fb6a55e7d7dac46968fd8529
#
_entry.id   e808d408fb6a55e7d7dac46968fd8529
#
_cell.length_a   1.000
_cell.length_b   1.000
_cell.length_c   1.000
_cell.angle_alpha   90.00
_cell.angle_beta   90.00
_cell.angle_gamma   90.00
#
_symmetry.space_group_name_H-M   'P 1'
#
loop_
_entity.id
_entity.type
_entity.pdbx_description
1 polymer ?
#
loop_
_entity_poly.entity_id
_entity_poly.type
_entity_poly.pdbx_seq_one_letter_code
_entity_poly.pdbx_strand_id
1 'polypeptide(L)'
;MVKSLISLAVLGTLASPAVYAAEEVKTETKEESNWSLTTNMGYVSDYRARGVSQTWRKEAVQGGFDLTHSSGFYLGGFGSNVTPNTYPKANVELDLYAGYNGEIAAVEGLGYTVGAIGYFYPNGSWDKYTLSNDTVDGTVKQTPGGGRWDTYEANAGISYKWLSAKASVTLGDWYGAERKTGWTKSTRGTTYLELNAAIPTPLDGLTLIGHVGRLNVNGELDPTFETNASGVTQLPSASTSGATKPDYTDYKVGLSYAFKVLNADGWNAGLYYIGNDNNRYWGNRGYGGTSFNGSTETKNLNKDAAVFTLGRTF
;
A
#
# COMPACT_ATOMS: atom_id res chain seq x y z
N MET A 1 -8.71 -28.78 -23.83
CA MET A 1 -8.95 -28.40 -22.43
C MET A 1 -7.94 -27.31 -22.12
N VAL A 2 -8.37 -26.07 -22.18
CA VAL A 2 -7.50 -24.91 -21.94
C VAL A 2 -7.38 -24.74 -20.43
N LYS A 3 -6.21 -24.96 -19.88
CA LYS A 3 -5.91 -24.65 -18.48
C LYS A 3 -5.73 -23.13 -18.39
N SER A 4 -6.74 -22.44 -17.90
CA SER A 4 -6.65 -21.03 -17.58
C SER A 4 -5.77 -20.88 -16.32
N LEU A 5 -4.52 -20.51 -16.50
CA LEU A 5 -3.65 -20.07 -15.41
C LEU A 5 -4.10 -18.67 -14.97
N ILE A 6 -4.90 -18.61 -13.94
CA ILE A 6 -5.21 -17.33 -13.27
C ILE A 6 -3.95 -16.95 -12.48
N SER A 7 -3.09 -16.15 -13.08
CA SER A 7 -1.98 -15.53 -12.36
C SER A 7 -2.56 -14.49 -11.41
N LEU A 8 -2.67 -14.85 -10.15
CA LEU A 8 -3.05 -13.94 -9.08
C LEU A 8 -1.82 -13.10 -8.73
N ALA A 9 -1.62 -11.99 -9.41
CA ALA A 9 -0.63 -11.00 -8.98
C ALA A 9 -1.11 -10.42 -7.65
N VAL A 10 -0.49 -10.87 -6.56
CA VAL A 10 -0.72 -10.35 -5.21
C VAL A 10 0.07 -9.05 -5.07
N LEU A 11 -0.42 -7.99 -5.69
CA LEU A 11 0.07 -6.64 -5.42
C LEU A 11 -0.51 -6.18 -4.09
N GLY A 12 0.34 -6.09 -3.08
CA GLY A 12 0.05 -5.28 -1.91
C GLY A 12 -0.21 -3.85 -2.36
N THR A 13 -1.29 -3.30 -1.87
CA THR A 13 -1.68 -1.88 -1.96
C THR A 13 -2.02 -1.33 -3.35
N LEU A 14 -3.31 -1.30 -3.64
CA LEU A 14 -4.05 -0.36 -4.52
C LEU A 14 -4.06 -0.55 -6.03
N ALA A 15 -3.20 -1.30 -6.66
CA ALA A 15 -3.52 -1.77 -7.99
C ALA A 15 -4.45 -2.99 -7.85
N SER A 16 -5.73 -2.81 -8.11
CA SER A 16 -6.61 -3.96 -8.29
C SER A 16 -5.99 -4.84 -9.37
N PRO A 17 -5.75 -6.14 -9.12
CA PRO A 17 -5.37 -7.01 -10.20
C PRO A 17 -6.53 -6.99 -11.20
N ALA A 18 -6.32 -6.36 -12.32
CA ALA A 18 -7.15 -6.65 -13.47
C ALA A 18 -6.86 -8.11 -13.81
N VAL A 19 -7.80 -8.99 -13.52
CA VAL A 19 -7.76 -10.36 -13.99
C VAL A 19 -8.02 -10.29 -15.49
N TYR A 20 -6.97 -10.14 -16.27
CA TYR A 20 -7.06 -10.27 -17.72
C TYR A 20 -6.83 -11.72 -18.09
N ALA A 21 -7.83 -12.35 -18.66
CA ALA A 21 -7.63 -13.52 -19.51
C ALA A 21 -6.87 -13.02 -20.75
N ALA A 22 -5.57 -13.28 -20.82
CA ALA A 22 -4.81 -13.06 -22.04
C ALA A 22 -5.29 -14.07 -23.07
N GLU A 23 -5.89 -13.61 -24.14
CA GLU A 23 -6.15 -14.40 -25.32
C GLU A 23 -4.81 -14.64 -26.03
N GLU A 24 -4.45 -15.90 -26.25
CA GLU A 24 -3.21 -16.30 -26.92
C GLU A 24 -3.16 -15.72 -28.34
N VAL A 25 -2.24 -14.82 -28.57
CA VAL A 25 -1.78 -14.52 -29.94
C VAL A 25 -0.83 -15.64 -30.39
N LYS A 26 -1.31 -16.49 -31.27
CA LYS A 26 -0.46 -17.49 -31.93
C LYS A 26 0.57 -16.80 -32.80
N THR A 27 1.82 -16.84 -32.39
CA THR A 27 2.97 -16.51 -33.23
C THR A 27 4.03 -17.60 -33.10
N GLU A 28 4.60 -17.95 -34.23
CA GLU A 28 5.63 -18.92 -34.58
C GLU A 28 6.56 -19.45 -33.47
N THR A 29 6.89 -20.74 -33.58
CA THR A 29 7.79 -21.56 -32.75
C THR A 29 9.11 -20.88 -32.39
N LYS A 30 9.07 -20.09 -31.31
CA LYS A 30 10.23 -19.80 -30.46
C LYS A 30 10.14 -20.74 -29.26
N GLU A 31 11.27 -21.27 -28.79
CA GLU A 31 11.31 -21.98 -27.49
C GLU A 31 10.56 -21.12 -26.48
N GLU A 32 9.43 -21.60 -25.96
CA GLU A 32 8.64 -20.87 -24.98
C GLU A 32 9.48 -20.69 -23.72
N SER A 33 9.86 -19.47 -23.46
CA SER A 33 10.51 -19.14 -22.17
C SER A 33 9.54 -19.51 -21.04
N ASN A 34 10.05 -20.24 -20.03
CA ASN A 34 9.27 -20.50 -18.81
C ASN A 34 8.99 -19.23 -18.00
N TRP A 35 9.49 -18.08 -18.44
CA TRP A 35 9.32 -16.77 -17.84
C TRP A 35 8.38 -15.91 -18.67
N SER A 36 7.46 -15.23 -18.00
CA SER A 36 6.58 -14.19 -18.55
C SER A 36 6.85 -12.87 -17.86
N LEU A 37 7.05 -11.80 -18.62
CA LEU A 37 7.20 -10.44 -18.12
C LEU A 37 5.95 -9.64 -18.48
N THR A 38 5.35 -9.01 -17.48
CA THR A 38 4.27 -8.05 -17.62
C THR A 38 4.74 -6.71 -17.08
N THR A 39 4.40 -5.62 -17.76
CA THR A 39 4.66 -4.26 -17.27
C THR A 39 3.38 -3.47 -17.22
N ASN A 40 3.30 -2.50 -16.35
CA ASN A 40 2.13 -1.66 -16.21
C ASN A 40 2.51 -0.21 -15.92
N MET A 41 1.59 0.70 -16.29
CA MET A 41 1.64 2.10 -15.89
C MET A 41 0.23 2.61 -15.65
N GLY A 42 0.09 3.59 -14.77
CA GLY A 42 -1.22 4.13 -14.45
C GLY A 42 -1.20 5.48 -13.76
N TYR A 43 -2.37 6.06 -13.71
CA TYR A 43 -2.71 7.26 -12.98
C TYR A 43 -3.75 6.94 -11.91
N VAL A 44 -3.63 7.56 -10.76
CA VAL A 44 -4.61 7.49 -9.69
C VAL A 44 -4.84 8.89 -9.11
N SER A 45 -6.10 9.25 -8.88
CA SER A 45 -6.46 10.59 -8.39
C SER A 45 -6.10 10.84 -6.91
N ASP A 46 -5.88 9.78 -6.13
CA ASP A 46 -5.39 9.81 -4.74
C ASP A 46 -4.78 8.43 -4.44
N TYR A 47 -3.45 8.35 -4.36
CA TYR A 47 -2.79 7.09 -4.02
C TYR A 47 -3.04 6.74 -2.56
N ARG A 48 -3.69 5.62 -2.33
CA ARG A 48 -4.01 5.12 -0.98
C ARG A 48 -3.46 3.73 -0.73
N ALA A 49 -2.68 3.61 0.32
CA ALA A 49 -2.24 2.34 0.87
C ALA A 49 -3.09 2.01 2.11
N ARG A 50 -3.74 0.84 2.08
CA ARG A 50 -4.57 0.39 3.22
C ARG A 50 -5.52 1.50 3.73
N GLY A 51 -6.24 2.17 2.82
CA GLY A 51 -7.20 3.23 3.13
C GLY A 51 -6.60 4.62 3.40
N VAL A 52 -5.29 4.77 3.62
CA VAL A 52 -4.62 6.04 3.95
C VAL A 52 -3.95 6.65 2.72
N SER A 53 -4.16 7.94 2.48
CA SER A 53 -3.55 8.66 1.36
C SER A 53 -2.03 8.81 1.52
N GLN A 54 -1.29 8.40 0.50
CA GLN A 54 0.17 8.48 0.40
C GLN A 54 0.64 9.77 -0.29
N THR A 55 -0.27 10.41 -1.02
CA THR A 55 0.00 11.58 -1.86
C THR A 55 -0.63 12.87 -1.35
N TRP A 56 -0.97 12.93 -0.05
CA TRP A 56 -1.62 14.11 0.54
C TRP A 56 -2.95 14.42 -0.15
N ARG A 57 -3.70 13.37 -0.56
CA ARG A 57 -4.96 13.45 -1.31
C ARG A 57 -4.81 14.15 -2.65
N LYS A 58 -3.70 13.87 -3.33
CA LYS A 58 -3.39 14.31 -4.68
C LYS A 58 -3.13 13.11 -5.57
N GLU A 59 -3.01 13.37 -6.84
CA GLU A 59 -2.75 12.38 -7.87
C GLU A 59 -1.38 11.71 -7.75
N ALA A 60 -1.30 10.50 -8.29
CA ALA A 60 -0.05 9.81 -8.51
C ALA A 60 0.02 9.20 -9.93
N VAL A 61 1.25 9.11 -10.42
CA VAL A 61 1.64 8.26 -11.55
C VAL A 61 2.37 7.06 -10.99
N GLN A 62 1.97 5.89 -11.46
CA GLN A 62 2.44 4.61 -10.95
C GLN A 62 2.92 3.73 -12.09
N GLY A 63 3.84 2.83 -11.81
CA GLY A 63 4.28 1.84 -12.78
C GLY A 63 4.92 0.64 -12.09
N GLY A 64 5.00 -0.47 -12.81
CA GLY A 64 5.57 -1.67 -12.25
C GLY A 64 5.86 -2.73 -13.30
N PHE A 65 6.43 -3.82 -12.82
CA PHE A 65 6.66 -5.01 -13.62
C PHE A 65 6.44 -6.26 -12.75
N ASP A 66 6.03 -7.34 -13.40
CA ASP A 66 5.92 -8.68 -12.82
C ASP A 66 6.63 -9.67 -13.75
N LEU A 67 7.57 -10.42 -13.19
CA LEU A 67 8.25 -11.53 -13.82
C LEU A 67 7.76 -12.82 -13.15
N THR A 68 7.10 -13.69 -13.90
CA THR A 68 6.54 -14.94 -13.40
C THR A 68 7.17 -16.13 -14.11
N HIS A 69 7.41 -17.21 -13.38
CA HIS A 69 7.92 -18.46 -13.90
C HIS A 69 6.82 -19.53 -13.87
N SER A 70 6.83 -20.41 -14.88
CA SER A 70 5.81 -21.48 -15.01
C SER A 70 5.74 -22.43 -13.82
N SER A 71 6.78 -22.50 -12.99
CA SER A 71 6.77 -23.27 -11.74
C SER A 71 6.01 -22.61 -10.59
N GLY A 72 5.61 -21.35 -10.74
CA GLY A 72 4.91 -20.56 -9.71
C GLY A 72 5.77 -19.48 -9.03
N PHE A 73 7.09 -19.45 -9.21
CA PHE A 73 7.90 -18.35 -8.69
C PHE A 73 7.59 -17.05 -9.39
N TYR A 74 7.59 -15.95 -8.61
CA TYR A 74 7.42 -14.59 -9.12
C TYR A 74 8.38 -13.61 -8.45
N LEU A 75 8.70 -12.56 -9.19
CA LEU A 75 9.45 -11.38 -8.75
C LEU A 75 8.80 -10.16 -9.40
N GLY A 76 8.66 -9.06 -8.67
CA GLY A 76 8.13 -7.84 -9.25
C GLY A 76 8.61 -6.60 -8.55
N GLY A 77 8.27 -5.47 -9.14
CA GLY A 77 8.55 -4.15 -8.61
C GLY A 77 7.43 -3.18 -8.94
N PHE A 78 7.22 -2.24 -8.03
CA PHE A 78 6.25 -1.17 -8.17
C PHE A 78 6.90 0.15 -7.78
N GLY A 79 6.47 1.24 -8.40
CA GLY A 79 6.89 2.60 -8.06
C GLY A 79 5.75 3.58 -8.16
N SER A 80 5.73 4.55 -7.26
CA SER A 80 4.76 5.63 -7.22
C SER A 80 5.40 6.91 -6.69
N ASN A 81 4.94 8.07 -7.17
CA ASN A 81 5.23 9.26 -6.42
C ASN A 81 4.45 9.25 -5.10
N VAL A 82 5.09 9.73 -4.05
CA VAL A 82 4.50 10.04 -2.76
C VAL A 82 4.79 11.49 -2.40
N THR A 83 4.29 11.97 -1.28
CA THR A 83 4.56 13.35 -0.88
C THR A 83 5.41 13.41 0.39
N PRO A 84 6.37 14.35 0.46
CA PRO A 84 7.07 14.65 1.70
C PRO A 84 6.16 15.04 2.87
N ASN A 85 4.94 15.43 2.58
CA ASN A 85 3.93 15.71 3.60
C ASN A 85 3.38 14.43 4.25
N THR A 86 3.50 13.29 3.60
CA THR A 86 3.17 11.96 4.16
C THR A 86 4.42 11.26 4.65
N TYR A 87 5.46 11.25 3.83
CA TYR A 87 6.76 10.65 4.15
C TYR A 87 7.87 11.70 4.06
N PRO A 88 8.21 12.40 5.15
CA PRO A 88 9.25 13.41 5.15
C PRO A 88 10.52 13.00 4.42
N LYS A 89 11.01 13.88 3.56
CA LYS A 89 12.12 13.73 2.61
C LYS A 89 11.89 12.75 1.43
N ALA A 90 10.86 11.91 1.44
CA ALA A 90 10.58 11.02 0.32
C ALA A 90 9.65 11.68 -0.69
N ASN A 91 9.94 11.47 -1.98
CA ASN A 91 9.07 11.85 -3.09
C ASN A 91 8.62 10.63 -3.91
N VAL A 92 9.23 9.48 -3.65
CA VAL A 92 9.00 8.23 -4.36
C VAL A 92 8.94 7.10 -3.36
N GLU A 93 8.02 6.19 -3.61
CA GLU A 93 7.93 4.84 -3.04
C GLU A 93 8.36 3.84 -4.10
N LEU A 94 9.21 2.90 -3.71
CA LEU A 94 9.65 1.78 -4.54
C LEU A 94 9.42 0.50 -3.76
N ASP A 95 8.67 -0.44 -4.34
CA ASP A 95 8.43 -1.74 -3.75
C ASP A 95 9.12 -2.82 -4.56
N LEU A 96 9.74 -3.76 -3.88
CA LEU A 96 10.26 -4.99 -4.49
C LEU A 96 9.66 -6.17 -3.77
N TYR A 97 9.15 -7.12 -4.53
CA TYR A 97 8.50 -8.30 -3.97
C TYR A 97 8.87 -9.57 -4.73
N ALA A 98 8.86 -10.68 -4.01
CA ALA A 98 9.09 -12.00 -4.58
C ALA A 98 8.32 -13.05 -3.78
N GLY A 99 8.05 -14.19 -4.43
CA GLY A 99 7.37 -15.27 -3.76
C GLY A 99 7.06 -16.45 -4.68
N TYR A 100 6.09 -17.23 -4.23
CA TYR A 100 5.64 -18.43 -4.92
C TYR A 100 4.11 -18.51 -4.88
N ASN A 101 3.51 -18.76 -6.03
CA ASN A 101 2.09 -19.09 -6.19
C ASN A 101 1.95 -20.57 -6.52
N GLY A 102 1.03 -21.24 -5.86
CA GLY A 102 0.73 -22.63 -6.12
C GLY A 102 -0.76 -22.91 -6.12
N GLU A 103 -1.13 -24.09 -6.59
CA GLU A 103 -2.52 -24.59 -6.59
C GLU A 103 -2.65 -25.77 -5.64
N ILE A 104 -3.80 -25.89 -4.99
CA ILE A 104 -4.17 -27.03 -4.16
C ILE A 104 -4.97 -27.99 -5.03
N ALA A 105 -4.28 -29.02 -5.54
CA ALA A 105 -4.84 -29.95 -6.53
C ALA A 105 -6.15 -30.65 -6.12
N ALA A 106 -6.42 -30.74 -4.81
CA ALA A 106 -7.64 -31.35 -4.29
C ALA A 106 -8.91 -30.52 -4.53
N VAL A 107 -8.77 -29.21 -4.81
CA VAL A 107 -9.90 -28.29 -5.02
C VAL A 107 -9.60 -27.41 -6.22
N GLU A 108 -10.33 -27.62 -7.31
CA GLU A 108 -10.18 -26.83 -8.54
C GLU A 108 -10.38 -25.33 -8.27
N GLY A 109 -9.42 -24.52 -8.70
CA GLY A 109 -9.44 -23.07 -8.53
C GLY A 109 -9.06 -22.58 -7.13
N LEU A 110 -8.58 -23.46 -6.24
CA LEU A 110 -8.02 -23.06 -4.96
C LEU A 110 -6.51 -22.86 -5.11
N GLY A 111 -6.06 -21.61 -4.96
CA GLY A 111 -4.66 -21.23 -4.99
C GLY A 111 -4.14 -20.79 -3.64
N TYR A 112 -2.81 -20.76 -3.51
CA TYR A 112 -2.11 -20.17 -2.37
C TYR A 112 -0.91 -19.34 -2.84
N THR A 113 -0.50 -18.41 -2.01
CA THR A 113 0.70 -17.61 -2.21
C THR A 113 1.50 -17.55 -0.92
N VAL A 114 2.83 -17.51 -1.06
CA VAL A 114 3.75 -17.12 0.02
C VAL A 114 4.79 -16.19 -0.57
N GLY A 115 5.15 -15.13 0.16
CA GLY A 115 6.07 -14.14 -0.38
C GLY A 115 6.58 -13.15 0.65
N ALA A 116 7.39 -12.24 0.15
CA ALA A 116 7.89 -11.10 0.90
C ALA A 116 7.87 -9.85 0.02
N ILE A 117 7.77 -8.69 0.67
CA ILE A 117 7.82 -7.38 0.05
C ILE A 117 8.65 -6.43 0.90
N GLY A 118 9.45 -5.59 0.23
CA GLY A 118 10.12 -4.44 0.83
C GLY A 118 9.56 -3.16 0.23
N TYR A 119 9.15 -2.26 1.09
CA TYR A 119 8.72 -0.89 0.77
C TYR A 119 9.89 0.03 1.05
N PHE A 120 10.33 0.79 0.05
CA PHE A 120 11.48 1.68 0.14
C PHE A 120 11.07 3.12 -0.17
N TYR A 121 11.54 4.02 0.67
CA TYR A 121 11.30 5.47 0.55
C TYR A 121 12.64 6.19 0.42
N PRO A 122 13.22 6.30 -0.78
CA PRO A 122 14.52 6.92 -1.00
C PRO A 122 14.59 8.32 -0.38
N ASN A 123 15.64 8.58 0.39
CA ASN A 123 15.85 9.79 1.19
C ASN A 123 14.84 10.05 2.32
N GLY A 124 13.81 9.20 2.47
CA GLY A 124 12.84 9.31 3.54
C GLY A 124 13.45 9.11 4.92
N SER A 125 13.12 9.97 5.90
CA SER A 125 13.68 9.89 7.23
C SER A 125 12.78 10.54 8.28
N TRP A 126 12.70 9.93 9.45
CA TRP A 126 12.02 10.42 10.63
C TRP A 126 12.68 11.66 11.26
N ASP A 127 13.99 11.90 11.03
CA ASP A 127 14.73 13.03 11.58
C ASP A 127 14.19 14.39 11.14
N LYS A 128 13.34 14.41 10.13
CA LYS A 128 12.65 15.63 9.69
C LYS A 128 11.45 16.02 10.55
N TYR A 129 10.99 15.15 11.40
CA TYR A 129 10.07 15.54 12.49
C TYR A 129 10.79 16.17 13.66
N THR A 130 12.10 16.28 13.59
CA THR A 130 12.91 16.98 14.56
C THR A 130 12.56 18.46 14.54
N LEU A 131 11.93 18.88 15.57
CA LEU A 131 11.90 20.30 15.90
C LEU A 131 13.30 20.69 16.30
N SER A 132 13.86 21.66 15.59
CA SER A 132 15.09 22.31 15.97
C SER A 132 15.02 22.64 17.46
N ASN A 133 16.07 22.41 18.17
CA ASN A 133 16.52 22.84 19.50
C ASN A 133 15.63 23.83 20.31
N ASP A 134 14.30 23.72 20.21
CA ASP A 134 13.42 24.53 21.02
C ASP A 134 13.46 24.03 22.47
N THR A 135 14.14 24.77 23.29
CA THR A 135 14.01 24.68 24.74
C THR A 135 12.74 25.40 25.16
N VAL A 136 11.72 24.68 25.54
CA VAL A 136 10.60 25.23 26.29
C VAL A 136 10.86 24.91 27.75
N ASP A 137 10.83 25.92 28.58
CA ASP A 137 11.06 25.83 30.03
C ASP A 137 12.42 25.23 30.43
N GLY A 138 13.44 25.40 29.62
CA GLY A 138 14.79 24.90 29.94
C GLY A 138 14.99 23.40 29.74
N THR A 139 13.97 22.69 29.27
CA THR A 139 14.05 21.26 28.98
C THR A 139 14.35 21.04 27.50
N VAL A 140 15.42 20.30 27.20
CA VAL A 140 15.73 19.87 25.83
C VAL A 140 14.65 18.88 25.38
N LYS A 141 13.88 19.23 24.39
CA LYS A 141 12.92 18.31 23.77
C LYS A 141 13.67 17.16 23.11
N GLN A 142 13.27 15.95 23.40
CA GLN A 142 13.79 14.80 22.67
C GLN A 142 13.31 14.87 21.22
N THR A 143 14.26 14.99 20.33
CA THR A 143 14.01 14.82 18.91
C THR A 143 13.96 13.34 18.57
N PRO A 144 13.03 12.87 17.73
CA PRO A 144 13.08 11.52 17.22
C PRO A 144 14.46 11.26 16.62
N GLY A 145 15.09 10.17 17.00
CA GLY A 145 16.30 9.70 16.33
C GLY A 145 16.01 9.45 14.86
N GLY A 146 16.96 9.71 13.98
CA GLY A 146 16.83 9.39 12.57
C GLY A 146 16.46 7.93 12.36
N GLY A 147 15.48 7.67 11.53
CA GLY A 147 15.04 6.35 11.11
C GLY A 147 14.51 6.42 9.69
N ARG A 148 14.56 5.31 8.97
CA ARG A 148 14.03 5.23 7.61
C ARG A 148 12.57 4.80 7.64
N TRP A 149 11.82 5.17 6.61
CA TRP A 149 10.45 4.71 6.39
C TRP A 149 10.39 3.29 5.82
N ASP A 150 11.53 2.72 5.43
CA ASP A 150 11.60 1.41 4.79
C ASP A 150 10.97 0.33 5.70
N THR A 151 10.18 -0.55 5.08
CA THR A 151 9.44 -1.61 5.78
C THR A 151 9.53 -2.90 4.98
N TYR A 152 9.61 -4.02 5.69
CA TYR A 152 9.66 -5.36 5.09
C TYR A 152 8.55 -6.21 5.68
N GLU A 153 7.82 -6.93 4.82
CA GLU A 153 6.75 -7.83 5.24
C GLU A 153 6.95 -9.22 4.63
N ALA A 154 6.64 -10.24 5.41
CA ALA A 154 6.33 -11.57 4.89
C ALA A 154 4.82 -11.71 4.78
N ASN A 155 4.35 -12.47 3.80
CA ASN A 155 2.93 -12.69 3.59
C ASN A 155 2.62 -14.12 3.16
N ALA A 156 1.39 -14.53 3.46
CA ALA A 156 0.80 -15.76 2.96
C ALA A 156 -0.68 -15.52 2.67
N GLY A 157 -1.20 -16.15 1.63
CA GLY A 157 -2.58 -15.97 1.20
C GLY A 157 -3.16 -17.21 0.54
N ILE A 158 -4.49 -17.19 0.43
CA ILE A 158 -5.27 -18.17 -0.32
C ILE A 158 -6.20 -17.44 -1.28
N SER A 159 -6.54 -18.08 -2.37
CA SER A 159 -7.49 -17.56 -3.35
C SER A 159 -8.41 -18.66 -3.85
N TYR A 160 -9.68 -18.30 -4.04
CA TYR A 160 -10.67 -19.19 -4.60
C TYR A 160 -11.59 -18.41 -5.55
N LYS A 161 -11.50 -18.71 -6.84
CA LYS A 161 -12.25 -17.99 -7.88
C LYS A 161 -11.99 -16.47 -7.77
N TRP A 162 -13.02 -15.72 -7.43
CA TRP A 162 -13.01 -14.26 -7.34
C TRP A 162 -12.72 -13.72 -5.91
N LEU A 163 -12.46 -14.60 -4.96
CA LEU A 163 -12.11 -14.25 -3.57
C LEU A 163 -10.65 -14.51 -3.26
N SER A 164 -10.04 -13.66 -2.45
CA SER A 164 -8.73 -13.95 -1.84
C SER A 164 -8.64 -13.40 -0.43
N ALA A 165 -7.87 -14.09 0.40
CA ALA A 165 -7.50 -13.64 1.74
C ALA A 165 -5.99 -13.69 1.88
N LYS A 166 -5.39 -12.66 2.53
CA LYS A 166 -3.94 -12.60 2.76
C LYS A 166 -3.65 -12.07 4.15
N ALA A 167 -2.63 -12.64 4.77
CA ALA A 167 -2.03 -12.17 6.02
C ALA A 167 -0.61 -11.70 5.74
N SER A 168 -0.26 -10.53 6.26
CA SER A 168 1.08 -9.96 6.21
C SER A 168 1.58 -9.68 7.63
N VAL A 169 2.89 -9.79 7.83
CA VAL A 169 3.55 -9.47 9.10
C VAL A 169 4.86 -8.74 8.82
N THR A 170 5.12 -7.65 9.54
CA THR A 170 6.37 -6.91 9.39
C THR A 170 7.54 -7.67 10.00
N LEU A 171 8.65 -7.74 9.26
CA LEU A 171 9.91 -8.38 9.67
C LEU A 171 10.84 -7.41 10.41
N GLY A 172 10.61 -6.12 10.27
CA GLY A 172 11.22 -5.01 10.97
C GLY A 172 10.16 -4.09 11.56
N ASP A 173 10.56 -2.89 11.98
CA ASP A 173 9.62 -1.89 12.47
C ASP A 173 8.72 -1.38 11.35
N TRP A 174 7.44 -1.25 11.67
CA TRP A 174 6.42 -0.74 10.75
C TRP A 174 6.70 0.74 10.43
N TYR A 175 7.11 1.01 9.19
CA TYR A 175 7.54 2.33 8.72
C TYR A 175 8.54 3.01 9.66
N GLY A 176 9.50 2.26 10.21
CA GLY A 176 10.50 2.76 11.14
C GLY A 176 9.95 3.24 12.49
N ALA A 177 8.74 2.84 12.84
CA ALA A 177 8.09 3.20 14.10
C ALA A 177 8.68 2.39 15.27
N GLU A 178 9.53 3.02 16.05
CA GLU A 178 10.27 2.42 17.18
C GLU A 178 10.47 3.43 18.31
N ARG A 179 11.10 3.03 19.41
CA ARG A 179 11.30 3.91 20.59
C ARG A 179 11.98 5.24 20.24
N LYS A 180 13.03 5.21 19.43
CA LYS A 180 13.75 6.45 19.06
C LYS A 180 12.94 7.39 18.17
N THR A 181 11.87 6.90 17.57
CA THR A 181 10.93 7.69 16.76
C THR A 181 9.61 7.99 17.49
N GLY A 182 9.57 7.81 18.82
CA GLY A 182 8.45 8.22 19.66
C GLY A 182 7.40 7.14 19.94
N TRP A 183 7.78 5.88 19.86
CA TRP A 183 6.91 4.74 20.15
C TRP A 183 7.28 4.06 21.47
N THR A 184 6.31 3.43 22.14
CA THR A 184 6.54 2.74 23.42
C THR A 184 7.48 1.55 23.29
N LYS A 185 7.55 0.95 22.09
CA LYS A 185 8.41 -0.20 21.76
C LYS A 185 8.65 -0.32 20.26
N SER A 186 9.46 -1.30 19.85
CA SER A 186 9.55 -1.75 18.45
C SER A 186 8.18 -2.21 17.94
N THR A 187 7.84 -1.84 16.72
CA THR A 187 6.58 -2.23 16.06
C THR A 187 6.73 -3.45 15.15
N ARG A 188 7.88 -4.13 15.21
CA ARG A 188 8.08 -5.41 14.53
C ARG A 188 7.00 -6.40 14.90
N GLY A 189 6.49 -7.14 13.91
CA GLY A 189 5.36 -8.05 14.10
C GLY A 189 4.00 -7.37 13.97
N THR A 190 3.95 -6.14 13.44
CA THR A 190 2.71 -5.53 12.98
C THR A 190 2.06 -6.41 11.92
N THR A 191 0.76 -6.64 12.04
CA THR A 191 0.02 -7.54 11.15
C THR A 191 -1.02 -6.80 10.33
N TYR A 192 -1.23 -7.26 9.10
CA TYR A 192 -2.32 -6.83 8.24
C TYR A 192 -3.03 -8.04 7.67
N LEU A 193 -4.33 -8.13 7.91
CA LEU A 193 -5.20 -9.18 7.37
C LEU A 193 -6.14 -8.54 6.36
N GLU A 194 -6.27 -9.14 5.19
CA GLU A 194 -7.14 -8.60 4.14
C GLU A 194 -7.98 -9.68 3.46
N LEU A 195 -9.18 -9.30 3.06
CA LEU A 195 -10.08 -10.06 2.21
C LEU A 195 -10.41 -9.21 0.99
N ASN A 196 -10.26 -9.80 -0.20
CA ASN A 196 -10.51 -9.14 -1.47
C ASN A 196 -11.51 -9.93 -2.30
N ALA A 197 -12.32 -9.21 -3.08
CA ALA A 197 -13.25 -9.76 -4.05
C ALA A 197 -13.13 -9.02 -5.38
N ALA A 198 -13.04 -9.77 -6.50
CA ALA A 198 -13.07 -9.24 -7.86
C ALA A 198 -14.13 -10.03 -8.65
N ILE A 199 -15.39 -9.61 -8.54
CA ILE A 199 -16.55 -10.33 -9.02
C ILE A 199 -16.86 -9.92 -10.46
N PRO A 200 -16.66 -10.80 -11.46
CA PRO A 200 -17.05 -10.53 -12.83
C PRO A 200 -18.56 -10.25 -12.92
N THR A 201 -18.94 -9.24 -13.68
CA THR A 201 -20.35 -8.95 -13.93
C THR A 201 -20.79 -9.54 -15.28
N PRO A 202 -22.08 -9.58 -15.59
CA PRO A 202 -22.57 -9.97 -16.92
C PRO A 202 -22.19 -9.00 -18.04
N LEU A 203 -21.68 -7.80 -17.71
CA LEU A 203 -21.20 -6.82 -18.69
C LEU A 203 -19.73 -7.08 -18.97
N ASP A 204 -19.39 -7.30 -20.23
CA ASP A 204 -18.03 -7.57 -20.68
C ASP A 204 -17.05 -6.48 -20.20
N GLY A 205 -15.93 -6.90 -19.63
CA GLY A 205 -14.90 -6.02 -19.10
C GLY A 205 -15.22 -5.38 -17.75
N LEU A 206 -16.47 -5.47 -17.24
CA LEU A 206 -16.85 -4.83 -15.99
C LEU A 206 -16.74 -5.80 -14.80
N THR A 207 -16.01 -5.40 -13.78
CA THR A 207 -15.78 -6.16 -12.54
C THR A 207 -16.16 -5.33 -11.32
N LEU A 208 -16.90 -5.93 -10.40
CA LEU A 208 -17.18 -5.36 -9.08
C LEU A 208 -16.00 -5.68 -8.14
N ILE A 209 -15.47 -4.66 -7.51
CA ILE A 209 -14.32 -4.75 -6.59
C ILE A 209 -14.78 -4.51 -5.16
N GLY A 210 -14.36 -5.39 -4.26
CA GLY A 210 -14.55 -5.26 -2.82
C GLY A 210 -13.26 -5.58 -2.08
N HIS A 211 -13.03 -4.87 -0.98
CA HIS A 211 -11.89 -5.10 -0.09
C HIS A 211 -12.24 -4.70 1.34
N VAL A 212 -11.76 -5.46 2.29
CA VAL A 212 -11.69 -5.11 3.70
C VAL A 212 -10.35 -5.58 4.25
N GLY A 213 -9.69 -4.71 5.01
CA GLY A 213 -8.41 -4.99 5.66
C GLY A 213 -8.40 -4.60 7.13
N ARG A 214 -7.60 -5.29 7.93
CA ARG A 214 -7.40 -4.96 9.35
C ARG A 214 -5.93 -4.82 9.64
N LEU A 215 -5.49 -3.61 9.99
CA LEU A 215 -4.16 -3.31 10.50
C LEU A 215 -4.15 -3.40 12.03
N ASN A 216 -3.21 -4.16 12.58
CA ASN A 216 -2.91 -4.18 14.01
C ASN A 216 -1.43 -3.90 14.20
N VAL A 217 -1.11 -2.71 14.68
CA VAL A 217 0.27 -2.28 14.92
C VAL A 217 0.76 -2.81 16.26
N ASN A 218 1.92 -3.45 16.27
CA ASN A 218 2.52 -4.00 17.48
C ASN A 218 3.21 -2.90 18.31
N GLY A 219 2.44 -1.97 18.85
CA GLY A 219 2.91 -0.83 19.63
C GLY A 219 1.95 0.33 19.56
N GLU A 220 2.34 1.40 20.19
CA GLU A 220 1.58 2.64 20.21
C GLU A 220 2.52 3.83 20.40
N LEU A 221 2.08 5.01 20.03
CA LEU A 221 2.80 6.24 20.32
C LEU A 221 2.98 6.42 21.82
N ASP A 222 4.14 6.88 22.23
CA ASP A 222 4.40 7.25 23.60
C ASP A 222 3.71 8.59 23.92
N PRO A 223 2.70 8.61 24.79
CA PRO A 223 1.99 9.84 25.10
C PRO A 223 2.89 10.88 25.80
N THR A 224 3.97 10.45 26.48
CA THR A 224 4.91 11.38 27.09
C THR A 224 5.81 12.06 26.07
N PHE A 225 6.07 11.41 24.96
CA PHE A 225 6.80 11.96 23.85
C PHE A 225 6.03 13.11 23.15
N GLU A 226 4.68 13.03 23.13
CA GLU A 226 3.83 14.07 22.61
C GLU A 226 3.65 15.27 23.55
N THR A 227 3.49 15.02 24.83
CA THR A 227 3.21 16.08 25.83
C THR A 227 4.38 17.03 26.04
N ASN A 228 5.60 16.60 25.76
CA ASN A 228 6.80 17.43 25.84
C ASN A 228 6.98 18.38 24.65
N ALA A 229 6.14 18.27 23.64
CA ALA A 229 6.14 19.11 22.45
C ALA A 229 5.09 20.21 22.58
N SER A 230 5.24 21.14 23.56
CA SER A 230 4.31 22.26 23.67
C SER A 230 4.23 23.04 22.36
N GLY A 231 3.16 22.79 21.63
CA GLY A 231 2.74 23.59 20.47
C GLY A 231 3.32 23.18 19.12
N VAL A 232 4.18 22.19 19.01
CA VAL A 232 4.71 21.76 17.71
C VAL A 232 4.79 20.25 17.65
N THR A 233 3.69 19.65 17.66
CA THR A 233 3.54 18.20 17.50
C THR A 233 3.62 17.86 16.05
N GLN A 234 4.72 17.31 15.66
CA GLN A 234 5.00 16.97 14.28
C GLN A 234 5.06 15.47 14.05
N LEU A 235 5.10 14.73 15.12
CA LEU A 235 4.72 13.32 15.06
C LEU A 235 3.23 13.26 14.75
N PRO A 236 2.75 12.20 14.13
CA PRO A 236 1.33 12.03 13.92
C PRO A 236 0.67 12.16 15.29
N SER A 237 0.29 13.39 15.65
CA SER A 237 -0.07 13.69 17.00
C SER A 237 -1.39 13.04 17.32
N ALA A 238 -1.38 12.08 18.15
CA ALA A 238 -2.52 11.63 18.91
C ALA A 238 -3.13 12.77 19.73
N SER A 239 -2.42 13.89 19.83
CA SER A 239 -2.60 14.92 20.84
C SER A 239 -3.97 15.57 20.87
N THR A 240 -4.64 15.73 19.75
CA THR A 240 -6.00 16.30 19.74
C THR A 240 -7.08 15.32 20.19
N SER A 241 -6.79 14.02 20.23
CA SER A 241 -7.77 13.00 20.57
C SER A 241 -7.33 12.02 21.66
N GLY A 242 -6.07 12.09 22.12
CA GLY A 242 -5.48 11.13 23.04
C GLY A 242 -5.37 9.70 22.48
N ALA A 243 -5.47 9.53 21.16
CA ALA A 243 -5.38 8.23 20.53
C ALA A 243 -3.92 7.90 20.20
N THR A 244 -3.37 6.89 20.87
CA THR A 244 -1.98 6.43 20.69
C THR A 244 -1.84 5.28 19.69
N LYS A 245 -2.94 4.55 19.43
CA LYS A 245 -2.95 3.36 18.56
C LYS A 245 -3.39 3.69 17.14
N PRO A 246 -2.57 3.35 16.14
CA PRO A 246 -2.91 3.54 14.73
C PRO A 246 -3.78 2.45 14.11
N ASP A 247 -4.14 1.41 14.86
CA ASP A 247 -4.93 0.28 14.37
C ASP A 247 -6.24 0.72 13.72
N TYR A 248 -6.58 0.13 12.58
CA TYR A 248 -7.83 0.43 11.88
C TYR A 248 -8.29 -0.74 11.00
N THR A 249 -9.55 -0.66 10.59
CA THR A 249 -10.12 -1.43 9.49
C THR A 249 -10.28 -0.51 8.31
N ASP A 250 -9.73 -0.88 7.17
CA ASP A 250 -9.93 -0.18 5.90
C ASP A 250 -10.86 -0.96 4.98
N TYR A 251 -11.42 -0.25 4.02
CA TYR A 251 -12.36 -0.80 3.06
C TYR A 251 -12.25 -0.10 1.71
N LYS A 252 -12.58 -0.86 0.66
CA LYS A 252 -12.74 -0.35 -0.70
C LYS A 252 -13.90 -1.08 -1.37
N VAL A 253 -14.74 -0.32 -2.06
CA VAL A 253 -15.77 -0.86 -2.95
C VAL A 253 -15.79 -0.03 -4.23
N GLY A 254 -16.01 -0.66 -5.36
CA GLY A 254 -16.07 0.06 -6.62
C GLY A 254 -16.17 -0.83 -7.84
N LEU A 255 -15.93 -0.22 -8.98
CA LEU A 255 -16.01 -0.85 -10.29
C LEU A 255 -14.67 -0.68 -11.02
N SER A 256 -14.29 -1.69 -11.75
CA SER A 256 -13.16 -1.72 -12.67
C SER A 256 -13.65 -2.11 -14.06
N TYR A 257 -13.26 -1.38 -15.09
CA TYR A 257 -13.65 -1.64 -16.45
C TYR A 257 -12.43 -1.80 -17.37
N ALA A 258 -12.32 -2.98 -17.95
CA ALA A 258 -11.30 -3.31 -18.94
C ALA A 258 -11.80 -2.96 -20.34
N PHE A 259 -10.97 -2.31 -21.16
CA PHE A 259 -11.35 -1.88 -22.50
C PHE A 259 -10.14 -1.81 -23.45
N LYS A 260 -10.43 -1.65 -24.73
CA LYS A 260 -9.42 -1.47 -25.76
C LYS A 260 -9.41 -0.03 -26.27
N VAL A 261 -8.22 0.49 -26.57
CA VAL A 261 -8.04 1.78 -27.22
C VAL A 261 -7.31 1.55 -28.53
N LEU A 262 -7.89 1.94 -29.66
CA LEU A 262 -7.30 1.75 -31.00
C LEU A 262 -6.82 0.31 -31.25
N ASN A 263 -7.64 -0.68 -30.85
CA ASN A 263 -7.32 -2.12 -30.87
C ASN A 263 -6.17 -2.56 -29.95
N ALA A 264 -5.63 -1.69 -29.10
CA ALA A 264 -4.66 -2.06 -28.09
C ALA A 264 -5.36 -2.48 -26.80
N ASP A 265 -5.08 -3.70 -26.36
CA ASP A 265 -5.57 -4.28 -25.11
C ASP A 265 -4.85 -3.71 -23.88
N GLY A 266 -5.27 -4.18 -22.71
CA GLY A 266 -4.62 -3.92 -21.43
C GLY A 266 -5.07 -2.64 -20.75
N TRP A 267 -5.97 -1.84 -21.32
CA TRP A 267 -6.50 -0.63 -20.69
C TRP A 267 -7.53 -0.98 -19.61
N ASN A 268 -7.45 -0.25 -18.52
CA ASN A 268 -8.37 -0.36 -17.39
C ASN A 268 -8.68 1.01 -16.80
N ALA A 269 -9.93 1.25 -16.47
CA ALA A 269 -10.38 2.40 -15.68
C ALA A 269 -11.13 1.90 -14.44
N GLY A 270 -10.93 2.57 -13.31
CA GLY A 270 -11.59 2.21 -12.06
C GLY A 270 -12.16 3.42 -11.34
N LEU A 271 -13.26 3.18 -10.61
CA LEU A 271 -13.84 4.15 -9.69
C LEU A 271 -14.15 3.43 -8.37
N TYR A 272 -13.54 3.89 -7.28
CA TYR A 272 -13.60 3.24 -5.99
C TYR A 272 -13.95 4.23 -4.89
N TYR A 273 -14.73 3.77 -3.92
CA TYR A 273 -14.90 4.44 -2.64
C TYR A 273 -13.99 3.76 -1.62
N ILE A 274 -13.10 4.52 -0.99
CA ILE A 274 -12.04 4.01 -0.12
C ILE A 274 -11.99 4.81 1.16
N GLY A 275 -11.86 4.13 2.30
CA GLY A 275 -11.71 4.76 3.60
C GLY A 275 -11.19 3.82 4.68
N ASN A 276 -11.13 4.32 5.91
CA ASN A 276 -10.88 3.53 7.10
C ASN A 276 -11.59 4.09 8.34
N ASP A 277 -11.68 3.31 9.42
CA ASP A 277 -12.50 3.59 10.59
C ASP A 277 -11.78 4.36 11.71
N ASN A 278 -10.47 4.63 11.62
CA ASN A 278 -9.73 5.29 12.70
C ASN A 278 -9.49 6.79 12.47
N ASN A 279 -10.55 7.59 12.53
CA ASN A 279 -10.44 9.05 12.50
C ASN A 279 -9.77 9.66 13.75
N ARG A 280 -9.70 8.94 14.85
CA ARG A 280 -9.10 9.45 16.10
C ARG A 280 -7.59 9.55 15.99
N TYR A 281 -6.95 8.57 15.37
CA TYR A 281 -5.49 8.56 15.17
C TYR A 281 -5.11 9.28 13.86
N TRP A 282 -5.81 9.03 12.76
CA TRP A 282 -5.44 9.47 11.42
C TRP A 282 -6.13 10.77 10.96
N GLY A 283 -7.18 11.19 11.66
CA GLY A 283 -7.94 12.40 11.32
C GLY A 283 -7.16 13.68 11.62
N ASN A 284 -7.25 14.66 10.74
CA ASN A 284 -6.61 15.98 10.84
C ASN A 284 -5.10 15.93 11.04
N ARG A 285 -4.48 14.90 10.49
CA ARG A 285 -3.05 14.76 10.52
C ARG A 285 -2.47 15.04 9.18
N GLY A 286 -1.43 15.72 9.23
CA GLY A 286 -0.48 15.70 8.20
C GLY A 286 0.82 15.37 8.85
N TYR A 287 1.46 14.34 8.41
CA TYR A 287 2.86 14.12 8.69
C TYR A 287 3.71 15.31 8.24
N GLY A 288 3.14 16.19 7.47
CA GLY A 288 3.74 17.40 7.04
C GLY A 288 3.36 18.63 7.84
N GLY A 289 3.13 18.50 9.13
CA GLY A 289 2.92 19.69 9.95
C GLY A 289 3.91 20.79 9.63
N THR A 290 3.56 21.93 10.03
CA THR A 290 4.13 23.27 9.76
C THR A 290 5.61 23.39 9.42
N SER A 291 6.45 22.43 9.80
CA SER A 291 7.89 22.58 9.70
C SER A 291 8.51 21.96 8.47
N PHE A 292 7.79 21.09 7.76
CA PHE A 292 8.45 20.30 6.73
C PHE A 292 8.73 21.11 5.45
N ASN A 293 7.81 21.93 5.02
CA ASN A 293 7.93 22.80 3.84
C ASN A 293 7.36 24.20 4.06
N GLY A 294 7.27 24.63 5.32
CA GLY A 294 6.71 25.93 5.69
C GLY A 294 5.18 26.03 5.59
N SER A 295 4.50 24.94 5.28
CA SER A 295 3.04 24.90 5.22
C SER A 295 2.44 24.57 6.58
N THR A 296 1.41 25.30 6.96
CA THR A 296 0.55 25.02 8.14
C THR A 296 -0.65 24.13 7.79
N GLU A 297 -0.73 23.66 6.54
CA GLU A 297 -1.86 22.87 6.06
C GLU A 297 -1.85 21.47 6.67
N THR A 298 -2.93 21.10 7.32
CA THR A 298 -3.21 19.73 7.77
C THR A 298 -4.30 19.12 6.90
N LYS A 299 -4.21 17.81 6.64
CA LYS A 299 -5.24 17.05 5.95
C LYS A 299 -5.61 15.80 6.71
N ASN A 300 -6.86 15.43 6.61
CA ASN A 300 -7.31 14.12 7.02
C ASN A 300 -6.98 13.11 5.92
N LEU A 301 -5.91 12.31 6.11
CA LEU A 301 -5.40 11.37 5.11
C LEU A 301 -6.24 10.09 5.01
N ASN A 302 -7.06 9.80 6.02
CA ASN A 302 -7.95 8.64 6.03
C ASN A 302 -9.41 9.00 5.74
N LYS A 303 -9.73 10.29 5.51
CA LYS A 303 -11.08 10.67 5.09
C LYS A 303 -11.47 9.90 3.85
N ASP A 304 -12.64 9.32 3.89
CA ASP A 304 -13.25 8.63 2.74
C ASP A 304 -13.16 9.45 1.46
N ALA A 305 -12.87 8.79 0.36
CA ALA A 305 -12.76 9.43 -0.93
C ALA A 305 -13.24 8.53 -2.07
N ALA A 306 -13.81 9.15 -3.07
CA ALA A 306 -13.93 8.55 -4.39
C ALA A 306 -12.58 8.69 -5.10
N VAL A 307 -12.03 7.56 -5.56
CA VAL A 307 -10.73 7.48 -6.22
C VAL A 307 -10.92 6.95 -7.63
N PHE A 308 -10.44 7.70 -8.60
CA PHE A 308 -10.41 7.30 -10.00
C PHE A 308 -9.03 6.75 -10.36
N THR A 309 -9.00 5.70 -11.19
CA THR A 309 -7.77 5.13 -11.76
C THR A 309 -7.91 4.97 -13.27
N LEU A 310 -6.79 5.12 -13.97
CA LEU A 310 -6.66 4.80 -15.38
C LEU A 310 -5.28 4.19 -15.61
N GLY A 311 -5.22 3.03 -16.21
CA GLY A 311 -3.94 2.34 -16.42
C GLY A 311 -3.92 1.47 -17.66
N ARG A 312 -2.72 0.99 -17.96
CA ARG A 312 -2.50 0.00 -19.02
C ARG A 312 -1.46 -1.03 -18.58
N THR A 313 -1.73 -2.27 -18.93
CA THR A 313 -0.80 -3.41 -18.83
C THR A 313 -0.29 -3.76 -20.24
N PHE A 314 0.99 -4.14 -20.32
CA PHE A 314 1.68 -4.47 -21.58
C PHE A 314 2.27 -5.88 -21.53
#